data_586e57dddc07068849203cb447dc763a
#
_entry.id   586e57dddc07068849203cb447dc763a
#
_cell.length_a   1.000
_cell.length_b   1.000
_cell.length_c   1.000
_cell.angle_alpha   90.00
_cell.angle_beta   90.00
_cell.angle_gamma   90.00
#
_symmetry.space_group_name_H-M   'P 1'
#
loop_
_entity.id
_entity.type
_entity.pdbx_description
1 polymer ?
#
loop_
_entity_poly.entity_id
_entity_poly.type
_entity_poly.pdbx_seq_one_letter_code
_entity_poly.pdbx_strand_id
1 'polypeptide(L)'
;MANAQIRSPSVAIIGAGMTGILMAIRLREAGISDITILEKAEKVGGTWRENTYPGVACDVPAHMYTYSFRANPQWSNRFAHGDEIQGYFEQVAREQGLSEQIRFNEALEQCHYRDGKWHLTTSKDAQLVVDFVVSATGILHHPAYPDIPGLESFGGDSWHTARWNHDVDLSGKRVGIIGTGSTACQVISEISETDCDLTVFQRTAQWVVSVPDKEYSEAEKTRLSRDPSRLALLRRRYAFVLRNTFSKAVTGSKLPHLLVSWLAKRNLRKNVRDPELRAKLTPDYPVGCKRLIISSRFYEAMQRDNVHLETTAINNISEQGVVTVDGITHELDVLILATGFKPFDFMRPMDLRGRDGVTIDEAWEKKVQAYRSICIPGFPNFFLMLGPNSPIGNYSVIAMSEVQTDYVLKLIDLWRSGELPTVEATEDAKQRYNAYLKAGMGKTVWVRGCQSWYLDADGDPAMWPYSWEQWVHEHEVPVLDDFVHQPPAEVEPLRPAA
;
A
#
# COMPACT_ATOMS: atom_id res chain seq x y z
N MET A 1 -19.94 12.20 42.00
CA MET A 1 -19.17 11.83 40.80
C MET A 1 -19.05 13.10 39.98
N ALA A 2 -17.87 13.70 39.92
CA ALA A 2 -17.64 14.87 39.09
C ALA A 2 -17.89 14.47 37.64
N ASN A 3 -18.70 15.24 36.88
CA ASN A 3 -18.81 15.10 35.44
C ASN A 3 -17.40 15.28 34.86
N ALA A 4 -16.73 14.17 34.56
CA ALA A 4 -15.48 14.24 33.79
C ALA A 4 -15.85 14.87 32.44
N GLN A 5 -15.37 16.08 32.22
CA GLN A 5 -15.61 16.80 30.98
C GLN A 5 -14.89 16.00 29.89
N ILE A 6 -15.65 15.38 28.99
CA ILE A 6 -15.09 14.59 27.88
C ILE A 6 -14.21 15.52 27.05
N ARG A 7 -12.93 15.19 26.93
CA ARG A 7 -11.97 15.94 26.12
C ARG A 7 -12.37 15.87 24.66
N SER A 8 -12.37 16.99 23.96
CA SER A 8 -12.56 17.02 22.51
C SER A 8 -11.19 17.18 21.84
N PRO A 9 -10.65 16.13 21.22
CA PRO A 9 -9.33 16.21 20.59
C PRO A 9 -9.36 16.96 19.27
N SER A 10 -8.26 17.63 18.96
CA SER A 10 -7.91 18.10 17.62
C SER A 10 -7.04 17.05 16.91
N VAL A 11 -7.34 16.74 15.66
CA VAL A 11 -6.69 15.65 14.90
C VAL A 11 -6.21 16.15 13.54
N ALA A 12 -4.93 15.97 13.25
CA ALA A 12 -4.40 16.12 11.89
C ALA A 12 -4.26 14.75 11.21
N ILE A 13 -4.80 14.62 10.01
CA ILE A 13 -4.67 13.43 9.17
C ILE A 13 -3.77 13.79 7.99
N ILE A 14 -2.72 12.98 7.75
CA ILE A 14 -1.75 13.24 6.70
C ILE A 14 -2.02 12.30 5.52
N GLY A 15 -2.55 12.89 4.44
CA GLY A 15 -2.96 12.20 3.23
C GLY A 15 -4.48 12.01 3.13
N ALA A 16 -5.04 12.36 1.96
CA ALA A 16 -6.45 12.18 1.60
C ALA A 16 -6.66 10.99 0.64
N GLY A 17 -5.89 9.93 0.82
CA GLY A 17 -6.13 8.62 0.21
C GLY A 17 -7.27 7.87 0.90
N MET A 18 -7.51 6.62 0.49
CA MET A 18 -8.59 5.79 1.04
C MET A 18 -8.60 5.72 2.57
N THR A 19 -7.43 5.67 3.20
CA THR A 19 -7.32 5.53 4.66
C THR A 19 -7.57 6.85 5.38
N GLY A 20 -7.09 7.99 4.84
CA GLY A 20 -7.34 9.31 5.41
C GLY A 20 -8.82 9.71 5.32
N ILE A 21 -9.47 9.43 4.18
CA ILE A 21 -10.94 9.62 4.01
C ILE A 21 -11.69 8.77 5.05
N LEU A 22 -11.35 7.49 5.18
CA LEU A 22 -11.96 6.59 6.15
C LEU A 22 -11.82 7.12 7.58
N MET A 23 -10.60 7.49 7.98
CA MET A 23 -10.33 7.99 9.33
C MET A 23 -11.15 9.25 9.63
N ALA A 24 -11.21 10.21 8.72
CA ALA A 24 -12.00 11.43 8.91
C ALA A 24 -13.49 11.14 9.10
N ILE A 25 -14.06 10.24 8.30
CA ILE A 25 -15.46 9.83 8.42
C ILE A 25 -15.71 9.22 9.80
N ARG A 26 -14.87 8.27 10.22
CA ARG A 26 -15.04 7.55 11.49
C ARG A 26 -14.82 8.43 12.71
N LEU A 27 -13.87 9.38 12.66
CA LEU A 27 -13.69 10.39 13.72
C LEU A 27 -14.94 11.27 13.87
N ARG A 28 -15.54 11.73 12.76
CA ARG A 28 -16.78 12.51 12.80
C ARG A 28 -17.96 11.70 13.37
N GLU A 29 -18.09 10.44 12.97
CA GLU A 29 -19.09 9.53 13.54
C GLU A 29 -18.91 9.33 15.05
N ALA A 30 -17.66 9.37 15.56
CA ALA A 30 -17.33 9.34 16.98
C ALA A 30 -17.48 10.71 17.70
N GLY A 31 -18.02 11.73 17.01
CA GLY A 31 -18.27 13.06 17.57
C GLY A 31 -17.01 13.93 17.69
N ILE A 32 -15.95 13.62 16.94
CA ILE A 32 -14.74 14.43 16.85
C ILE A 32 -14.84 15.30 15.61
N SER A 33 -14.93 16.62 15.77
CA SER A 33 -15.17 17.57 14.68
C SER A 33 -13.96 18.42 14.31
N ASP A 34 -13.00 18.59 15.23
CA ASP A 34 -11.77 19.34 14.97
C ASP A 34 -10.77 18.47 14.23
N ILE A 35 -10.95 18.38 12.90
CA ILE A 35 -10.17 17.53 12.01
C ILE A 35 -9.61 18.39 10.88
N THR A 36 -8.31 18.30 10.65
CA THR A 36 -7.64 18.84 9.47
C THR A 36 -6.99 17.71 8.68
N ILE A 37 -7.27 17.62 7.39
CA ILE A 37 -6.63 16.66 6.49
C ILE A 37 -5.64 17.45 5.60
N LEU A 38 -4.36 17.08 5.63
CA LEU A 38 -3.34 17.66 4.76
C LEU A 38 -3.12 16.73 3.56
N GLU A 39 -3.35 17.23 2.36
CA GLU A 39 -3.12 16.50 1.11
C GLU A 39 -2.17 17.31 0.21
N LYS A 40 -1.04 16.71 -0.15
CA LYS A 40 -0.01 17.37 -0.98
C LYS A 40 -0.47 17.64 -2.41
N ALA A 41 -1.49 16.92 -2.89
CA ALA A 41 -2.01 17.07 -4.23
C ALA A 41 -3.34 17.85 -4.27
N GLU A 42 -3.83 18.07 -5.48
CA GLU A 42 -5.04 18.84 -5.78
C GLU A 42 -6.36 18.10 -5.55
N LYS A 43 -6.30 16.74 -5.42
CA LYS A 43 -7.46 15.86 -5.30
C LYS A 43 -7.21 14.75 -4.29
N VAL A 44 -8.30 14.20 -3.76
CA VAL A 44 -8.28 12.96 -2.97
C VAL A 44 -7.90 11.76 -3.82
N GLY A 45 -7.67 10.58 -3.20
CA GLY A 45 -7.56 9.29 -3.87
C GLY A 45 -6.21 8.59 -3.69
N GLY A 46 -5.12 9.31 -3.37
CA GLY A 46 -3.81 8.73 -3.09
C GLY A 46 -3.30 7.86 -4.25
N THR A 47 -3.08 6.56 -4.01
CA THR A 47 -2.58 5.59 -5.00
C THR A 47 -3.38 5.60 -6.30
N TRP A 48 -4.70 5.74 -6.26
CA TRP A 48 -5.56 5.68 -7.44
C TRP A 48 -5.56 6.99 -8.24
N ARG A 49 -5.24 8.10 -7.61
CA ARG A 49 -4.93 9.37 -8.29
C ARG A 49 -3.54 9.35 -8.93
N GLU A 50 -2.54 8.80 -8.22
CA GLU A 50 -1.14 8.86 -8.65
C GLU A 50 -0.81 7.89 -9.78
N ASN A 51 -1.49 6.75 -9.85
CA ASN A 51 -1.22 5.73 -10.85
C ASN A 51 -2.25 5.79 -11.97
N THR A 52 -1.82 6.29 -13.12
CA THR A 52 -2.65 6.50 -14.31
C THR A 52 -2.13 5.76 -15.54
N TYR A 53 -1.23 4.81 -15.34
CA TYR A 53 -0.66 4.00 -16.41
C TYR A 53 -1.73 3.13 -17.10
N PRO A 54 -1.58 2.79 -18.39
CA PRO A 54 -2.52 1.95 -19.13
C PRO A 54 -2.76 0.60 -18.43
N GLY A 55 -4.02 0.21 -18.29
CA GLY A 55 -4.42 -1.04 -17.67
C GLY A 55 -4.39 -1.05 -16.15
N VAL A 56 -4.23 0.11 -15.48
CA VAL A 56 -4.27 0.19 -14.02
C VAL A 56 -5.61 -0.30 -13.49
N ALA A 57 -5.58 -1.35 -12.68
CA ALA A 57 -6.76 -1.95 -12.06
C ALA A 57 -6.40 -2.58 -10.70
N CYS A 58 -7.40 -2.75 -9.84
CA CYS A 58 -7.22 -3.45 -8.59
C CYS A 58 -7.23 -4.97 -8.79
N ASP A 59 -6.34 -5.69 -8.13
CA ASP A 59 -6.29 -7.15 -8.11
C ASP A 59 -7.14 -7.78 -6.99
N VAL A 60 -7.90 -6.97 -6.28
CA VAL A 60 -8.94 -7.39 -5.33
C VAL A 60 -10.30 -7.15 -5.97
N PRO A 61 -11.27 -8.11 -5.87
CA PRO A 61 -12.59 -7.92 -6.45
C PRO A 61 -13.25 -6.62 -5.99
N ALA A 62 -13.75 -5.82 -6.94
CA ALA A 62 -14.24 -4.45 -6.73
C ALA A 62 -15.28 -4.33 -5.61
N HIS A 63 -16.23 -5.26 -5.53
CA HIS A 63 -17.23 -5.28 -4.45
C HIS A 63 -16.65 -5.55 -3.06
N MET A 64 -15.40 -6.01 -2.96
CA MET A 64 -14.66 -6.13 -1.70
C MET A 64 -13.72 -4.94 -1.48
N TYR A 65 -13.32 -4.26 -2.55
CA TYR A 65 -12.46 -3.09 -2.50
C TYR A 65 -13.27 -1.79 -2.35
N THR A 66 -14.17 -1.78 -1.37
CA THR A 66 -15.02 -0.65 -0.97
C THR A 66 -15.06 -0.56 0.54
N TYR A 67 -15.44 0.59 1.07
CA TYR A 67 -15.77 0.70 2.50
C TYR A 67 -16.96 -0.19 2.84
N SER A 68 -16.97 -0.73 4.06
CA SER A 68 -18.03 -1.63 4.51
C SER A 68 -19.38 -0.93 4.63
N PHE A 69 -19.36 0.36 4.98
CA PHE A 69 -20.52 1.21 5.14
C PHE A 69 -20.99 1.89 3.84
N ARG A 70 -20.17 1.88 2.77
CA ARG A 70 -20.48 2.52 1.49
C ARG A 70 -20.11 1.60 0.32
N ALA A 71 -20.87 0.52 0.18
CA ALA A 71 -20.71 -0.39 -0.95
C ALA A 71 -21.12 0.27 -2.27
N ASN A 72 -20.42 -0.07 -3.36
CA ASN A 72 -20.75 0.41 -4.71
C ASN A 72 -21.32 -0.75 -5.56
N PRO A 73 -22.58 -0.72 -5.96
CA PRO A 73 -23.18 -1.72 -6.85
C PRO A 73 -22.89 -1.49 -8.34
N GLN A 74 -22.29 -0.34 -8.71
CA GLN A 74 -22.17 0.14 -10.08
C GLN A 74 -20.83 -0.18 -10.75
N TRP A 75 -19.97 -0.97 -10.10
CA TRP A 75 -18.70 -1.37 -10.68
C TRP A 75 -18.85 -1.94 -12.09
N SER A 76 -18.04 -1.50 -13.03
CA SER A 76 -18.03 -2.02 -14.41
C SER A 76 -17.55 -3.47 -14.45
N ASN A 77 -16.48 -3.77 -13.73
CA ASN A 77 -15.77 -5.03 -13.77
C ASN A 77 -15.57 -5.66 -12.38
N ARG A 78 -15.27 -6.96 -12.37
CA ARG A 78 -14.85 -7.66 -11.15
C ARG A 78 -13.59 -7.04 -10.56
N PHE A 79 -12.66 -6.65 -11.41
CA PHE A 79 -11.45 -5.93 -11.04
C PHE A 79 -11.56 -4.50 -11.57
N ALA A 80 -12.01 -3.59 -10.69
CA ALA A 80 -12.28 -2.22 -11.09
C ALA A 80 -11.03 -1.51 -11.60
N HIS A 81 -11.19 -0.70 -12.63
CA HIS A 81 -10.14 0.15 -13.19
C HIS A 81 -9.80 1.31 -12.24
N GLY A 82 -8.60 1.87 -12.39
CA GLY A 82 -8.07 2.87 -11.48
C GLY A 82 -8.90 4.15 -11.42
N ASP A 83 -9.37 4.63 -12.55
CA ASP A 83 -10.23 5.82 -12.68
C ASP A 83 -11.60 5.63 -12.00
N GLU A 84 -12.18 4.44 -12.12
CA GLU A 84 -13.45 4.10 -11.46
C GLU A 84 -13.29 4.06 -9.93
N ILE A 85 -12.15 3.52 -9.44
CA ILE A 85 -11.82 3.53 -8.00
C ILE A 85 -11.54 4.95 -7.51
N GLN A 86 -10.83 5.75 -8.30
CA GLN A 86 -10.61 7.17 -8.01
C GLN A 86 -11.94 7.91 -7.89
N GLY A 87 -12.84 7.74 -8.86
CA GLY A 87 -14.17 8.32 -8.85
C GLY A 87 -15.02 7.89 -7.63
N TYR A 88 -14.86 6.63 -7.18
CA TYR A 88 -15.52 6.13 -5.97
C TYR A 88 -15.04 6.90 -4.72
N PHE A 89 -13.74 7.11 -4.52
CA PHE A 89 -13.23 7.85 -3.37
C PHE A 89 -13.58 9.34 -3.43
N GLU A 90 -13.55 9.96 -4.61
CA GLU A 90 -14.03 11.35 -4.81
C GLU A 90 -15.51 11.49 -4.45
N GLN A 91 -16.32 10.53 -4.87
CA GLN A 91 -17.74 10.49 -4.54
C GLN A 91 -17.97 10.36 -3.05
N VAL A 92 -17.28 9.42 -2.37
CA VAL A 92 -17.42 9.23 -0.93
C VAL A 92 -17.00 10.49 -0.17
N ALA A 93 -15.84 11.08 -0.50
CA ALA A 93 -15.39 12.30 0.16
C ALA A 93 -16.39 13.46 0.01
N ARG A 94 -16.99 13.63 -1.19
CA ARG A 94 -18.00 14.63 -1.46
C ARG A 94 -19.31 14.36 -0.70
N GLU A 95 -19.83 13.13 -0.75
CA GLU A 95 -21.06 12.73 -0.05
C GLU A 95 -20.95 12.90 1.46
N GLN A 96 -19.77 12.68 1.99
CA GLN A 96 -19.46 12.86 3.40
C GLN A 96 -19.10 14.30 3.76
N GLY A 97 -19.07 15.24 2.81
CA GLY A 97 -18.80 16.66 3.06
C GLY A 97 -17.41 16.93 3.62
N LEU A 98 -16.38 16.19 3.19
CA LEU A 98 -15.02 16.32 3.72
C LEU A 98 -14.26 17.51 3.10
N SER A 99 -14.78 18.16 2.07
CA SER A 99 -14.06 19.19 1.31
C SER A 99 -13.56 20.36 2.18
N GLU A 100 -14.31 20.75 3.20
CA GLU A 100 -13.95 21.85 4.11
C GLU A 100 -12.82 21.46 5.09
N GLN A 101 -12.61 20.16 5.31
CA GLN A 101 -11.58 19.64 6.21
C GLN A 101 -10.28 19.34 5.51
N ILE A 102 -10.29 19.26 4.15
CA ILE A 102 -9.11 18.92 3.36
C ILE A 102 -8.40 20.19 2.87
N ARG A 103 -7.14 20.32 3.22
CA ARG A 103 -6.24 21.33 2.69
C ARG A 103 -5.44 20.71 1.54
N PHE A 104 -5.88 21.00 0.32
CA PHE A 104 -5.22 20.53 -0.88
C PHE A 104 -3.97 21.35 -1.25
N ASN A 105 -3.05 20.73 -1.99
CA ASN A 105 -1.76 21.30 -2.39
C ASN A 105 -0.96 21.78 -1.17
N GLU A 106 -1.09 21.05 -0.05
CA GLU A 106 -0.45 21.41 1.21
C GLU A 106 0.18 20.15 1.84
N ALA A 107 1.49 20.02 1.69
CA ALA A 107 2.26 18.94 2.26
C ALA A 107 2.65 19.23 3.71
N LEU A 108 2.73 18.20 4.55
CA LEU A 108 3.35 18.30 5.86
C LEU A 108 4.87 18.22 5.69
N GLU A 109 5.61 19.20 6.22
CA GLU A 109 7.08 19.23 6.18
C GLU A 109 7.69 18.90 7.54
N GLN A 110 7.14 19.44 8.61
CA GLN A 110 7.62 19.20 9.98
C GLN A 110 6.48 18.77 10.89
N CYS A 111 6.76 17.83 11.76
CA CYS A 111 5.83 17.30 12.75
C CYS A 111 6.59 17.01 14.06
N HIS A 112 6.53 17.92 15.02
CA HIS A 112 7.32 17.86 16.24
C HIS A 112 6.42 17.78 17.47
N TYR A 113 6.66 16.78 18.33
CA TYR A 113 5.97 16.65 19.61
C TYR A 113 6.66 17.47 20.69
N ARG A 114 5.93 18.43 21.27
CA ARG A 114 6.41 19.26 22.40
C ARG A 114 5.22 19.80 23.17
N ASP A 115 5.41 20.05 24.45
CA ASP A 115 4.38 20.59 25.36
C ASP A 115 3.06 19.79 25.33
N GLY A 116 3.19 18.45 25.18
CA GLY A 116 2.04 17.54 25.17
C GLY A 116 1.23 17.52 23.87
N LYS A 117 1.65 18.23 22.83
CA LYS A 117 0.96 18.36 21.54
C LYS A 117 1.90 18.21 20.34
N TRP A 118 1.30 18.00 19.19
CA TRP A 118 2.00 17.98 17.91
C TRP A 118 1.97 19.35 17.26
N HIS A 119 3.14 19.89 16.95
CA HIS A 119 3.35 21.12 16.20
C HIS A 119 3.72 20.79 14.79
N LEU A 120 2.88 21.19 13.83
CA LEU A 120 3.02 20.88 12.42
C LEU A 120 3.35 22.15 11.62
N THR A 121 4.28 22.03 10.68
CA THR A 121 4.57 23.08 9.69
C THR A 121 4.32 22.49 8.30
N THR A 122 3.56 23.21 7.49
CA THR A 122 3.21 22.76 6.13
C THR A 122 4.04 23.48 5.07
N SER A 123 4.00 22.98 3.83
CA SER A 123 4.64 23.59 2.64
C SER A 123 4.11 24.98 2.28
N LYS A 124 3.08 25.45 2.97
CA LYS A 124 2.53 26.82 2.87
C LYS A 124 2.83 27.66 4.10
N ASP A 125 3.83 27.27 4.90
CA ASP A 125 4.22 27.92 6.15
C ASP A 125 3.10 28.01 7.20
N ALA A 126 2.01 27.25 7.00
CA ALA A 126 0.94 27.19 7.99
C ALA A 126 1.38 26.39 9.22
N GLN A 127 1.06 26.94 10.41
CA GLN A 127 1.33 26.30 11.68
C GLN A 127 0.04 25.71 12.26
N LEU A 128 0.09 24.45 12.67
CA LEU A 128 -1.01 23.76 13.32
C LEU A 128 -0.52 23.16 14.64
N VAL A 129 -1.36 23.21 15.68
CA VAL A 129 -1.10 22.54 16.95
C VAL A 129 -2.27 21.61 17.23
N VAL A 130 -2.01 20.31 17.32
CA VAL A 130 -3.05 19.30 17.47
C VAL A 130 -2.71 18.29 18.56
N ASP A 131 -3.75 17.62 19.08
CA ASP A 131 -3.58 16.57 20.08
C ASP A 131 -3.12 15.24 19.47
N PHE A 132 -3.60 14.93 18.27
CA PHE A 132 -3.29 13.69 17.57
C PHE A 132 -2.85 13.91 16.12
N VAL A 133 -1.95 13.06 15.67
CA VAL A 133 -1.57 12.96 14.25
C VAL A 133 -1.83 11.54 13.76
N VAL A 134 -2.52 11.41 12.63
CA VAL A 134 -2.75 10.15 11.94
C VAL A 134 -2.03 10.17 10.59
N SER A 135 -0.99 9.38 10.47
CA SER A 135 -0.28 9.19 9.21
C SER A 135 -1.04 8.21 8.31
N ALA A 136 -1.70 8.73 7.28
CA ALA A 136 -2.37 7.98 6.22
C ALA A 136 -1.64 8.13 4.88
N THR A 137 -0.30 8.25 4.91
CA THR A 137 0.56 8.57 3.78
C THR A 137 0.69 7.43 2.76
N GLY A 138 0.31 6.21 3.15
CA GLY A 138 0.43 5.02 2.30
C GLY A 138 1.86 4.48 2.22
N ILE A 139 2.00 3.27 1.63
CA ILE A 139 3.28 2.53 1.52
C ILE A 139 3.76 2.36 0.07
N LEU A 140 2.92 2.60 -0.91
CA LEU A 140 3.24 2.45 -2.35
C LEU A 140 3.07 3.78 -3.07
N HIS A 141 3.92 4.76 -2.71
CA HIS A 141 3.80 6.10 -3.25
C HIS A 141 5.16 6.75 -3.60
N HIS A 142 6.28 6.26 -3.03
CA HIS A 142 7.62 6.66 -3.44
C HIS A 142 8.15 5.73 -4.53
N PRO A 143 8.30 6.17 -5.79
CA PRO A 143 8.88 5.35 -6.85
C PRO A 143 10.30 4.89 -6.50
N ALA A 144 10.61 3.63 -6.79
CA ALA A 144 11.94 3.08 -6.66
C ALA A 144 12.64 3.10 -8.03
N TYR A 145 13.51 4.06 -8.25
CA TYR A 145 14.34 4.10 -9.45
C TYR A 145 15.47 3.08 -9.32
N PRO A 146 15.79 2.33 -10.40
CA PRO A 146 16.85 1.35 -10.38
C PRO A 146 18.22 2.04 -10.40
N ASP A 147 19.19 1.46 -9.69
CA ASP A 147 20.59 1.86 -9.77
C ASP A 147 21.22 1.15 -10.97
N ILE A 148 20.98 1.69 -12.18
CA ILE A 148 21.54 1.21 -13.45
C ILE A 148 22.44 2.31 -14.00
N PRO A 149 23.73 2.04 -14.23
CA PRO A 149 24.65 3.03 -14.78
C PRO A 149 24.13 3.62 -16.10
N GLY A 150 24.18 4.93 -16.24
CA GLY A 150 23.81 5.63 -17.46
C GLY A 150 22.29 5.88 -17.64
N LEU A 151 21.44 5.58 -16.64
CA LEU A 151 19.99 5.81 -16.75
C LEU A 151 19.66 7.27 -17.14
N GLU A 152 20.39 8.24 -16.60
CA GLU A 152 20.20 9.66 -16.87
C GLU A 152 20.74 10.10 -18.26
N SER A 153 21.52 9.26 -18.93
CA SER A 153 22.07 9.54 -20.26
C SER A 153 21.20 9.05 -21.41
N PHE A 154 20.06 8.43 -21.12
CA PHE A 154 19.15 7.97 -22.15
C PHE A 154 18.61 9.14 -22.99
N GLY A 155 18.77 9.06 -24.31
CA GLY A 155 18.41 10.13 -25.25
C GLY A 155 16.93 10.21 -25.62
N GLY A 156 16.15 9.16 -25.32
CA GLY A 156 14.70 9.11 -25.55
C GLY A 156 13.88 9.53 -24.33
N ASP A 157 12.56 9.31 -24.43
CA ASP A 157 11.65 9.55 -23.32
C ASP A 157 11.74 8.49 -22.24
N SER A 158 11.89 8.88 -20.96
CA SER A 158 11.96 7.93 -19.85
C SER A 158 11.13 8.36 -18.66
N TRP A 159 10.35 7.42 -18.09
CA TRP A 159 9.57 7.68 -16.88
C TRP A 159 9.30 6.41 -16.05
N HIS A 160 9.01 6.62 -14.76
CA HIS A 160 8.51 5.56 -13.89
C HIS A 160 6.99 5.39 -14.05
N THR A 161 6.48 4.16 -14.00
CA THR A 161 5.04 3.86 -14.16
C THR A 161 4.14 4.66 -13.23
N ALA A 162 4.59 5.00 -12.01
CA ALA A 162 3.84 5.86 -11.08
C ALA A 162 3.83 7.36 -11.47
N ARG A 163 4.50 7.72 -12.56
CA ARG A 163 4.55 9.08 -13.13
C ARG A 163 4.40 8.96 -14.64
N TRP A 164 3.29 8.31 -15.04
CA TRP A 164 3.02 8.03 -16.44
C TRP A 164 2.97 9.31 -17.27
N ASN A 165 3.72 9.32 -18.37
CA ASN A 165 3.70 10.45 -19.32
C ASN A 165 2.63 10.20 -20.39
N HIS A 166 1.53 10.93 -20.29
CA HIS A 166 0.40 10.82 -21.22
C HIS A 166 0.61 11.61 -22.53
N ASP A 167 1.64 12.45 -22.59
CA ASP A 167 1.91 13.29 -23.76
C ASP A 167 2.67 12.53 -24.86
N VAL A 168 3.22 11.37 -24.55
CA VAL A 168 3.99 10.53 -25.48
C VAL A 168 3.10 9.45 -26.09
N ASP A 169 2.89 9.51 -27.40
CA ASP A 169 2.28 8.43 -28.18
C ASP A 169 3.33 7.32 -28.40
N LEU A 170 2.96 6.08 -28.08
CA LEU A 170 3.82 4.91 -28.23
C LEU A 170 3.75 4.28 -29.62
N SER A 171 2.82 4.70 -30.50
CA SER A 171 2.62 4.10 -31.83
C SER A 171 3.86 4.25 -32.71
N GLY A 172 4.30 3.15 -33.31
CA GLY A 172 5.50 3.07 -34.15
C GLY A 172 6.82 3.20 -33.41
N LYS A 173 6.82 3.26 -32.05
CA LYS A 173 8.02 3.42 -31.24
C LYS A 173 8.58 2.09 -30.75
N ARG A 174 9.91 2.04 -30.57
CA ARG A 174 10.62 0.99 -29.84
C ARG A 174 10.55 1.30 -28.36
N VAL A 175 9.79 0.51 -27.64
CA VAL A 175 9.49 0.75 -26.21
C VAL A 175 10.19 -0.33 -25.36
N GLY A 176 11.00 0.11 -24.41
CA GLY A 176 11.57 -0.77 -23.39
C GLY A 176 10.80 -0.67 -22.09
N ILE A 177 10.51 -1.79 -21.42
CA ILE A 177 9.97 -1.80 -20.06
C ILE A 177 10.87 -2.62 -19.14
N ILE A 178 11.36 -2.00 -18.06
CA ILE A 178 12.19 -2.68 -17.06
C ILE A 178 11.31 -3.13 -15.89
N GLY A 179 11.20 -4.45 -15.72
CA GLY A 179 10.44 -5.09 -14.67
C GLY A 179 9.25 -5.90 -15.16
N THR A 180 8.82 -6.86 -14.32
CA THR A 180 7.71 -7.79 -14.57
C THR A 180 6.80 -7.95 -13.36
N GLY A 181 6.73 -6.94 -12.47
CA GLY A 181 5.81 -6.90 -11.33
C GLY A 181 4.35 -6.68 -11.74
N SER A 182 3.45 -6.51 -10.75
CA SER A 182 2.01 -6.35 -11.02
C SER A 182 1.72 -5.20 -11.98
N THR A 183 2.35 -4.04 -11.77
CA THR A 183 2.22 -2.86 -12.65
C THR A 183 2.69 -3.17 -14.06
N ALA A 184 3.89 -3.77 -14.20
CA ALA A 184 4.42 -4.12 -15.51
C ALA A 184 3.50 -5.11 -16.26
N CYS A 185 2.95 -6.12 -15.59
CA CYS A 185 2.02 -7.06 -16.21
C CYS A 185 0.75 -6.36 -16.74
N GLN A 186 0.26 -5.34 -16.06
CA GLN A 186 -0.89 -4.55 -16.52
C GLN A 186 -0.50 -3.68 -17.73
N VAL A 187 0.59 -2.91 -17.62
CA VAL A 187 1.10 -2.06 -18.73
C VAL A 187 1.39 -2.89 -19.97
N ILE A 188 2.17 -3.99 -19.85
CA ILE A 188 2.51 -4.88 -20.98
C ILE A 188 1.24 -5.40 -21.66
N SER A 189 0.23 -5.80 -20.86
CA SER A 189 -1.03 -6.32 -21.42
C SER A 189 -1.78 -5.28 -22.26
N GLU A 190 -1.69 -3.99 -21.92
CA GLU A 190 -2.36 -2.92 -22.66
C GLU A 190 -1.51 -2.45 -23.85
N ILE A 191 -0.25 -2.07 -23.62
CA ILE A 191 0.57 -1.49 -24.69
C ILE A 191 0.97 -2.49 -25.77
N SER A 192 0.97 -3.80 -25.46
CA SER A 192 1.17 -4.85 -26.48
C SER A 192 0.08 -4.89 -27.56
N GLU A 193 -1.06 -4.26 -27.32
CA GLU A 193 -2.16 -4.14 -28.29
C GLU A 193 -2.03 -2.89 -29.18
N THR A 194 -1.10 -2.00 -28.86
CA THR A 194 -0.79 -0.83 -29.69
C THR A 194 0.25 -1.18 -30.75
N ASP A 195 0.41 -0.31 -31.75
CA ASP A 195 1.43 -0.45 -32.79
C ASP A 195 2.80 0.01 -32.28
N CYS A 196 3.35 -0.68 -31.25
CA CYS A 196 4.70 -0.43 -30.76
C CYS A 196 5.52 -1.71 -30.80
N ASP A 197 6.85 -1.59 -30.88
CA ASP A 197 7.80 -2.68 -30.73
C ASP A 197 8.28 -2.73 -29.27
N LEU A 198 7.78 -3.72 -28.49
CA LEU A 198 7.94 -3.76 -27.03
C LEU A 198 9.02 -4.75 -26.60
N THR A 199 10.11 -4.27 -26.01
CA THR A 199 11.10 -5.11 -25.33
C THR A 199 10.87 -5.11 -23.81
N VAL A 200 10.64 -6.31 -23.25
CA VAL A 200 10.43 -6.53 -21.81
C VAL A 200 11.71 -7.04 -21.17
N PHE A 201 12.35 -6.21 -20.35
CA PHE A 201 13.56 -6.60 -19.61
C PHE A 201 13.19 -7.28 -18.30
N GLN A 202 13.37 -8.60 -18.25
CA GLN A 202 13.01 -9.44 -17.12
C GLN A 202 14.23 -9.90 -16.33
N ARG A 203 14.42 -9.40 -15.12
CA ARG A 203 15.40 -9.95 -14.19
C ARG A 203 14.91 -11.24 -13.52
N THR A 204 13.64 -11.32 -13.19
CA THR A 204 13.03 -12.46 -12.50
C THR A 204 11.62 -12.68 -13.00
N ALA A 205 11.31 -13.89 -13.44
CA ALA A 205 9.95 -14.26 -13.83
C ALA A 205 8.96 -14.19 -12.65
N GLN A 206 7.67 -14.03 -12.94
CA GLN A 206 6.64 -13.90 -11.93
C GLN A 206 5.58 -15.02 -12.05
N TRP A 207 5.08 -15.48 -10.89
CA TRP A 207 3.92 -16.36 -10.87
C TRP A 207 2.64 -15.56 -11.13
N VAL A 208 1.94 -15.90 -12.19
CA VAL A 208 0.67 -15.26 -12.58
C VAL A 208 -0.46 -16.27 -12.51
N VAL A 209 -1.53 -15.90 -11.81
CA VAL A 209 -2.78 -16.68 -11.78
C VAL A 209 -3.81 -15.97 -12.64
N SER A 210 -4.44 -16.73 -13.54
CA SER A 210 -5.55 -16.23 -14.32
C SER A 210 -6.84 -16.32 -13.51
N VAL A 211 -7.40 -15.17 -13.21
CA VAL A 211 -8.78 -15.04 -12.73
C VAL A 211 -9.49 -14.21 -13.80
N PRO A 212 -10.52 -14.77 -14.48
CA PRO A 212 -11.23 -14.03 -15.51
C PRO A 212 -11.82 -12.73 -14.94
N ASP A 213 -11.53 -11.62 -15.56
CA ASP A 213 -12.23 -10.40 -15.27
C ASP A 213 -13.65 -10.48 -15.84
N LYS A 214 -14.62 -10.23 -15.00
CA LYS A 214 -16.03 -10.28 -15.36
C LYS A 214 -16.56 -8.87 -15.49
N GLU A 215 -17.01 -8.49 -16.67
CA GLU A 215 -17.80 -7.29 -16.89
C GLU A 215 -19.22 -7.48 -16.32
N TYR A 216 -19.72 -6.50 -15.58
CA TYR A 216 -21.06 -6.50 -15.03
C TYR A 216 -22.04 -5.79 -15.97
N SER A 217 -23.09 -6.52 -16.40
CA SER A 217 -24.16 -5.94 -17.23
C SER A 217 -25.00 -4.93 -16.43
N GLU A 218 -25.67 -4.01 -17.14
CA GLU A 218 -26.57 -3.03 -16.52
C GLU A 218 -27.72 -3.69 -15.72
N ALA A 219 -28.17 -4.87 -16.16
CA ALA A 219 -29.15 -5.66 -15.43
C ALA A 219 -28.58 -6.18 -14.10
N GLU A 220 -27.30 -6.59 -14.05
CA GLU A 220 -26.64 -7.03 -12.81
C GLU A 220 -26.42 -5.85 -11.86
N LYS A 221 -25.94 -4.72 -12.37
CA LYS A 221 -25.75 -3.49 -11.60
C LYS A 221 -27.09 -3.02 -10.98
N THR A 222 -28.15 -2.96 -11.78
CA THR A 222 -29.49 -2.62 -11.32
C THR A 222 -29.99 -3.58 -10.23
N ARG A 223 -29.76 -4.88 -10.41
CA ARG A 223 -30.17 -5.90 -9.42
C ARG A 223 -29.40 -5.77 -8.11
N LEU A 224 -28.08 -5.46 -8.17
CA LEU A 224 -27.27 -5.23 -6.97
C LEU A 224 -27.67 -3.94 -6.26
N SER A 225 -28.05 -2.89 -7.01
CA SER A 225 -28.53 -1.62 -6.44
C SER A 225 -29.87 -1.77 -5.72
N ARG A 226 -30.76 -2.63 -6.23
CA ARG A 226 -32.09 -2.86 -5.63
C ARG A 226 -32.06 -3.79 -4.42
N ASP A 227 -31.02 -4.60 -4.28
CA ASP A 227 -30.93 -5.61 -3.23
C ASP A 227 -29.57 -5.56 -2.51
N PRO A 228 -29.45 -4.72 -1.48
CA PRO A 228 -28.22 -4.61 -0.69
C PRO A 228 -27.79 -5.94 -0.04
N SER A 229 -28.72 -6.85 0.23
CA SER A 229 -28.40 -8.14 0.83
C SER A 229 -27.61 -9.04 -0.12
N ARG A 230 -27.89 -8.97 -1.42
CA ARG A 230 -27.11 -9.66 -2.45
C ARG A 230 -25.72 -9.10 -2.59
N LEU A 231 -25.59 -7.77 -2.52
CA LEU A 231 -24.27 -7.12 -2.55
C LEU A 231 -23.42 -7.53 -1.34
N ALA A 232 -24.02 -7.54 -0.14
CA ALA A 232 -23.38 -8.03 1.07
C ALA A 232 -22.96 -9.51 0.97
N LEU A 233 -23.83 -10.36 0.39
CA LEU A 233 -23.53 -11.77 0.17
C LEU A 233 -22.35 -11.94 -0.83
N LEU A 234 -22.35 -11.17 -1.92
CA LEU A 234 -21.27 -11.19 -2.90
C LEU A 234 -19.93 -10.78 -2.26
N ARG A 235 -19.91 -9.70 -1.47
CA ARG A 235 -18.74 -9.26 -0.69
C ARG A 235 -18.25 -10.38 0.25
N ARG A 236 -19.13 -11.01 1.01
CA ARG A 236 -18.80 -12.13 1.92
C ARG A 236 -18.18 -13.31 1.16
N ARG A 237 -18.72 -13.66 -0.02
CA ARG A 237 -18.18 -14.73 -0.87
C ARG A 237 -16.77 -14.43 -1.33
N TYR A 238 -16.49 -13.24 -1.83
CA TYR A 238 -15.14 -12.83 -2.22
C TYR A 238 -14.19 -12.86 -1.02
N ALA A 239 -14.59 -12.28 0.11
CA ALA A 239 -13.82 -12.31 1.34
C ALA A 239 -13.50 -13.74 1.79
N PHE A 240 -14.50 -14.65 1.76
CA PHE A 240 -14.32 -16.06 2.10
C PHE A 240 -13.31 -16.76 1.17
N VAL A 241 -13.45 -16.57 -0.14
CA VAL A 241 -12.54 -17.17 -1.13
C VAL A 241 -11.11 -16.65 -0.90
N LEU A 242 -10.90 -15.34 -0.84
CA LEU A 242 -9.56 -14.78 -0.67
C LEU A 242 -8.91 -15.25 0.63
N ARG A 243 -9.64 -15.24 1.75
CA ARG A 243 -9.13 -15.71 3.05
C ARG A 243 -8.74 -17.18 3.05
N ASN A 244 -9.57 -18.04 2.46
CA ASN A 244 -9.38 -19.48 2.53
C ASN A 244 -8.53 -20.06 1.40
N THR A 245 -8.18 -19.26 0.38
CA THR A 245 -7.27 -19.64 -0.70
C THR A 245 -5.95 -18.86 -0.61
N PHE A 246 -5.92 -17.66 -1.16
CA PHE A 246 -4.68 -16.87 -1.33
C PHE A 246 -4.03 -16.51 0.01
N SER A 247 -4.77 -15.95 0.97
CA SER A 247 -4.19 -15.57 2.26
C SER A 247 -3.65 -16.77 3.04
N LYS A 248 -4.42 -17.86 3.13
CA LYS A 248 -3.94 -19.09 3.79
C LYS A 248 -2.79 -19.77 3.05
N ALA A 249 -2.72 -19.65 1.73
CA ALA A 249 -1.62 -20.20 0.94
C ALA A 249 -0.28 -19.56 1.31
N VAL A 250 -0.24 -18.25 1.53
CA VAL A 250 1.00 -17.53 1.85
C VAL A 250 1.37 -17.59 3.35
N THR A 251 0.39 -17.76 4.24
CA THR A 251 0.61 -17.87 5.69
C THR A 251 0.86 -19.30 6.22
N GLY A 252 1.20 -20.23 5.32
CA GLY A 252 1.73 -21.55 5.69
C GLY A 252 0.75 -22.71 5.61
N SER A 253 -0.48 -22.54 5.16
CA SER A 253 -1.43 -23.65 5.01
C SER A 253 -1.12 -24.49 3.76
N LYS A 254 -0.80 -25.77 3.94
CA LYS A 254 -0.32 -26.67 2.87
C LYS A 254 -1.34 -26.85 1.73
N LEU A 255 -2.60 -27.17 2.02
CA LEU A 255 -3.62 -27.45 1.00
C LEU A 255 -3.95 -26.21 0.15
N PRO A 256 -4.25 -25.02 0.70
CA PRO A 256 -4.40 -23.80 -0.08
C PRO A 256 -3.15 -23.47 -0.93
N HIS A 257 -1.95 -23.66 -0.38
CA HIS A 257 -0.71 -23.43 -1.12
C HIS A 257 -0.54 -24.38 -2.32
N LEU A 258 -0.87 -25.67 -2.16
CA LEU A 258 -0.85 -26.64 -3.26
C LEU A 258 -1.86 -26.27 -4.35
N LEU A 259 -3.08 -25.87 -3.96
CA LEU A 259 -4.11 -25.43 -4.90
C LEU A 259 -3.66 -24.19 -5.70
N VAL A 260 -3.19 -23.14 -5.02
CA VAL A 260 -2.73 -21.90 -5.67
C VAL A 260 -1.52 -22.18 -6.56
N SER A 261 -0.58 -23.02 -6.11
CA SER A 261 0.58 -23.45 -6.90
C SER A 261 0.17 -24.22 -8.15
N TRP A 262 -0.81 -25.09 -8.04
CA TRP A 262 -1.34 -25.82 -9.19
C TRP A 262 -2.01 -24.87 -10.19
N LEU A 263 -2.80 -23.92 -9.70
CA LEU A 263 -3.45 -22.91 -10.55
C LEU A 263 -2.43 -22.06 -11.30
N ALA A 264 -1.39 -21.56 -10.64
CA ALA A 264 -0.34 -20.75 -11.27
C ALA A 264 0.43 -21.55 -12.34
N LYS A 265 0.88 -22.77 -11.99
CA LYS A 265 1.59 -23.64 -12.92
C LYS A 265 0.72 -24.08 -14.11
N ARG A 266 -0.56 -24.36 -13.86
CA ARG A 266 -1.52 -24.70 -14.92
C ARG A 266 -1.75 -23.51 -15.84
N ASN A 267 -1.87 -22.30 -15.30
CA ASN A 267 -2.02 -21.06 -16.08
C ASN A 267 -0.85 -20.88 -17.06
N LEU A 268 0.38 -20.95 -16.56
CA LEU A 268 1.59 -20.84 -17.39
C LEU A 268 1.61 -21.92 -18.50
N ARG A 269 1.43 -23.20 -18.15
CA ARG A 269 1.48 -24.30 -19.10
C ARG A 269 0.39 -24.23 -20.17
N LYS A 270 -0.81 -23.77 -19.81
CA LYS A 270 -1.95 -23.69 -20.72
C LYS A 270 -1.82 -22.53 -21.69
N ASN A 271 -1.33 -21.39 -21.21
CA ASN A 271 -1.40 -20.13 -21.95
C ASN A 271 -0.09 -19.76 -22.64
N VAL A 272 1.07 -20.39 -22.30
CA VAL A 272 2.33 -20.19 -23.02
C VAL A 272 2.65 -21.49 -23.78
N ARG A 273 2.53 -21.45 -25.10
CA ARG A 273 2.68 -22.64 -25.98
C ARG A 273 4.13 -22.91 -26.29
N ASP A 274 4.90 -21.87 -26.60
CA ASP A 274 6.32 -22.00 -26.91
C ASP A 274 7.10 -22.49 -25.69
N PRO A 275 7.85 -23.60 -25.78
CA PRO A 275 8.62 -24.16 -24.68
C PRO A 275 9.75 -23.27 -24.22
N GLU A 276 10.41 -22.53 -25.11
CA GLU A 276 11.53 -21.64 -24.77
C GLU A 276 11.03 -20.42 -24.00
N LEU A 277 10.01 -19.74 -24.52
CA LEU A 277 9.36 -18.63 -23.82
C LEU A 277 8.80 -19.08 -22.47
N ARG A 278 8.18 -20.26 -22.42
CA ARG A 278 7.66 -20.80 -21.16
C ARG A 278 8.77 -21.06 -20.15
N ALA A 279 9.94 -21.53 -20.57
CA ALA A 279 11.09 -21.69 -19.69
C ALA A 279 11.54 -20.33 -19.12
N LYS A 280 11.67 -19.31 -19.97
CA LYS A 280 12.02 -17.94 -19.55
C LYS A 280 10.99 -17.31 -18.60
N LEU A 281 9.70 -17.65 -18.76
CA LEU A 281 8.60 -17.14 -17.90
C LEU A 281 8.32 -18.04 -16.68
N THR A 282 9.08 -19.11 -16.45
CA THR A 282 8.93 -19.99 -15.29
C THR A 282 9.80 -19.48 -14.12
N PRO A 283 9.19 -19.02 -12.99
CA PRO A 283 9.94 -18.62 -11.83
C PRO A 283 10.68 -19.80 -11.16
N ASP A 284 11.86 -19.53 -10.63
CA ASP A 284 12.73 -20.44 -9.89
C ASP A 284 12.44 -20.53 -8.38
N TYR A 285 11.42 -19.80 -7.92
CA TYR A 285 11.02 -19.70 -6.51
C TYR A 285 9.59 -20.24 -6.29
N PRO A 286 9.21 -20.59 -5.02
CA PRO A 286 7.88 -21.10 -4.71
C PRO A 286 6.77 -20.09 -4.97
N VAL A 287 5.61 -20.57 -5.41
CA VAL A 287 4.41 -19.74 -5.65
C VAL A 287 4.01 -18.99 -4.37
N GLY A 288 3.77 -17.70 -4.48
CA GLY A 288 3.38 -16.83 -3.36
C GLY A 288 4.56 -16.30 -2.52
N CYS A 289 5.81 -16.73 -2.78
CA CYS A 289 6.99 -16.19 -2.13
C CYS A 289 7.19 -14.69 -2.45
N LYS A 290 6.93 -14.30 -3.69
CA LYS A 290 6.69 -12.90 -4.10
C LYS A 290 5.21 -12.69 -4.29
N ARG A 291 4.77 -11.42 -4.42
CA ARG A 291 3.36 -11.10 -4.70
C ARG A 291 2.85 -11.93 -5.88
N LEU A 292 1.77 -12.67 -5.65
CA LEU A 292 1.11 -13.42 -6.69
C LEU A 292 0.32 -12.44 -7.59
N ILE A 293 0.64 -12.41 -8.86
CA ILE A 293 0.01 -11.51 -9.82
C ILE A 293 -1.27 -12.13 -10.34
N ILE A 294 -2.33 -11.35 -10.41
CA ILE A 294 -3.60 -11.74 -11.02
C ILE A 294 -3.70 -11.04 -12.38
N SER A 295 -3.64 -11.83 -13.44
CA SER A 295 -3.83 -11.35 -14.82
C SER A 295 -4.30 -12.49 -15.73
N SER A 296 -5.32 -12.23 -16.52
CA SER A 296 -5.77 -13.14 -17.58
C SER A 296 -5.09 -12.88 -18.92
N ARG A 297 -4.46 -11.72 -19.13
CA ARG A 297 -3.96 -11.22 -20.42
C ARG A 297 -2.43 -11.27 -20.55
N PHE A 298 -1.68 -11.26 -19.45
CA PHE A 298 -0.22 -11.13 -19.48
C PHE A 298 0.48 -12.19 -20.33
N TYR A 299 0.15 -13.47 -20.16
CA TYR A 299 0.80 -14.54 -20.95
C TYR A 299 0.38 -14.52 -22.42
N GLU A 300 -0.77 -13.98 -22.77
CA GLU A 300 -1.18 -13.73 -24.14
C GLU A 300 -0.36 -12.59 -24.75
N ALA A 301 -0.24 -11.48 -24.04
CA ALA A 301 0.58 -10.34 -24.43
C ALA A 301 2.03 -10.74 -24.74
N MET A 302 2.63 -11.56 -23.90
CA MET A 302 4.01 -12.05 -24.07
C MET A 302 4.24 -12.96 -25.31
N GLN A 303 3.19 -13.35 -26.01
CA GLN A 303 3.27 -14.18 -27.24
C GLN A 303 2.90 -13.42 -28.50
N ARG A 304 2.71 -12.10 -28.41
CA ARG A 304 2.46 -11.23 -29.58
C ARG A 304 3.77 -11.02 -30.35
N ASP A 305 3.69 -10.90 -31.64
CA ASP A 305 4.86 -10.76 -32.54
C ASP A 305 5.66 -9.48 -32.27
N ASN A 306 5.01 -8.44 -31.76
CA ASN A 306 5.61 -7.17 -31.38
C ASN A 306 6.13 -7.12 -29.92
N VAL A 307 6.19 -8.25 -29.19
CA VAL A 307 6.66 -8.30 -27.81
C VAL A 307 7.87 -9.22 -27.69
N HIS A 308 8.99 -8.66 -27.26
CA HIS A 308 10.27 -9.36 -27.14
C HIS A 308 10.66 -9.48 -25.66
N LEU A 309 10.94 -10.70 -25.19
CA LEU A 309 11.38 -10.94 -23.83
C LEU A 309 12.90 -11.04 -23.77
N GLU A 310 13.52 -10.05 -23.11
CA GLU A 310 14.94 -10.06 -22.80
C GLU A 310 15.19 -10.47 -21.34
N THR A 311 16.03 -11.49 -21.15
CA THR A 311 16.37 -12.03 -19.82
C THR A 311 17.85 -11.89 -19.47
N THR A 312 18.65 -11.42 -20.43
CA THR A 312 20.07 -11.08 -20.19
C THR A 312 20.15 -9.89 -19.24
N ALA A 313 21.05 -9.93 -18.29
CA ALA A 313 21.19 -8.86 -17.33
C ALA A 313 21.56 -7.54 -18.02
N ILE A 314 20.95 -6.45 -17.55
CA ILE A 314 21.30 -5.09 -18.01
C ILE A 314 22.68 -4.73 -17.45
N ASN A 315 23.57 -4.28 -18.31
CA ASN A 315 24.88 -3.75 -17.94
C ASN A 315 24.80 -2.25 -17.63
N ASN A 316 24.27 -1.49 -18.58
CA ASN A 316 24.09 -0.04 -18.46
C ASN A 316 23.00 0.45 -19.43
N ILE A 317 22.66 1.72 -19.30
CA ILE A 317 21.84 2.44 -20.27
C ILE A 317 22.74 3.42 -21.01
N SER A 318 22.59 3.47 -22.32
CA SER A 318 23.27 4.40 -23.23
C SER A 318 22.29 5.43 -23.75
N GLU A 319 22.79 6.43 -24.48
CA GLU A 319 21.95 7.39 -25.20
C GLU A 319 20.94 6.72 -26.15
N GLN A 320 21.31 5.59 -26.72
CA GLN A 320 20.50 4.87 -27.73
C GLN A 320 19.53 3.84 -27.14
N GLY A 321 19.73 3.39 -25.88
CA GLY A 321 18.91 2.34 -25.30
C GLY A 321 19.59 1.53 -24.20
N VAL A 322 19.10 0.32 -23.95
CA VAL A 322 19.57 -0.59 -22.91
C VAL A 322 20.67 -1.50 -23.46
N VAL A 323 21.81 -1.54 -22.80
CA VAL A 323 22.94 -2.42 -23.12
C VAL A 323 22.96 -3.60 -22.15
N THR A 324 22.90 -4.82 -22.67
CA THR A 324 22.99 -6.06 -21.90
C THR A 324 24.45 -6.52 -21.71
N VAL A 325 24.70 -7.42 -20.74
CA VAL A 325 26.07 -7.87 -20.39
C VAL A 325 26.78 -8.65 -21.49
N ASP A 326 26.06 -9.13 -22.49
CA ASP A 326 26.60 -9.74 -23.72
C ASP A 326 27.05 -8.71 -24.77
N GLY A 327 26.89 -7.41 -24.45
CA GLY A 327 27.30 -6.30 -25.32
C GLY A 327 26.26 -5.89 -26.36
N ILE A 328 25.06 -6.47 -26.34
CA ILE A 328 23.99 -6.11 -27.25
C ILE A 328 23.33 -4.81 -26.79
N THR A 329 23.16 -3.87 -27.72
CA THR A 329 22.37 -2.65 -27.49
C THR A 329 20.98 -2.84 -28.05
N HIS A 330 19.98 -2.78 -27.17
CA HIS A 330 18.58 -2.71 -27.51
C HIS A 330 18.20 -1.26 -27.72
N GLU A 331 18.09 -0.85 -28.98
CA GLU A 331 17.75 0.53 -29.33
C GLU A 331 16.31 0.83 -28.98
N LEU A 332 16.07 1.95 -28.30
CA LEU A 332 14.77 2.36 -27.77
C LEU A 332 14.50 3.83 -28.05
N ASP A 333 13.24 4.16 -28.25
CA ASP A 333 12.74 5.53 -28.32
C ASP A 333 12.11 5.94 -26.96
N VAL A 334 11.61 4.93 -26.22
CA VAL A 334 10.95 5.11 -24.90
C VAL A 334 11.43 4.06 -23.93
N LEU A 335 11.71 4.48 -22.68
CA LEU A 335 12.08 3.58 -21.58
C LEU A 335 11.15 3.74 -20.37
N ILE A 336 10.37 2.70 -20.09
CA ILE A 336 9.41 2.66 -18.98
C ILE A 336 10.01 1.90 -17.79
N LEU A 337 10.07 2.57 -16.63
CA LEU A 337 10.58 1.98 -15.40
C LEU A 337 9.41 1.43 -14.57
N ALA A 338 9.20 0.11 -14.60
CA ALA A 338 8.21 -0.60 -13.77
C ALA A 338 8.89 -1.26 -12.57
N THR A 339 9.74 -0.51 -11.89
CA THR A 339 10.72 -0.97 -10.90
C THR A 339 10.20 -0.92 -9.46
N GLY A 340 8.92 -0.54 -9.28
CA GLY A 340 8.21 -0.61 -8.02
C GLY A 340 8.40 0.60 -7.11
N PHE A 341 8.25 0.40 -5.78
CA PHE A 341 8.18 1.46 -4.79
C PHE A 341 9.12 1.19 -3.63
N LYS A 342 9.34 2.22 -2.80
CA LYS A 342 10.08 2.14 -1.52
C LYS A 342 9.09 2.00 -0.37
N PRO A 343 8.71 0.77 0.01
CA PRO A 343 7.59 0.54 0.94
C PRO A 343 7.91 0.86 2.40
N PHE A 344 9.18 1.10 2.74
CA PHE A 344 9.65 1.39 4.10
C PHE A 344 9.91 2.88 4.35
N ASP A 345 9.70 3.73 3.34
CA ASP A 345 9.93 5.18 3.50
C ASP A 345 8.82 5.84 4.33
N PHE A 346 7.63 5.25 4.41
CA PHE A 346 6.47 5.73 5.18
C PHE A 346 6.28 7.26 5.06
N MET A 347 6.52 8.00 6.17
CA MET A 347 6.29 9.45 6.27
C MET A 347 7.41 10.29 5.65
N ARG A 348 8.52 9.69 5.24
CA ARG A 348 9.63 10.47 4.66
C ARG A 348 9.20 11.19 3.37
N PRO A 349 9.73 12.38 3.10
CA PRO A 349 10.84 13.06 3.77
C PRO A 349 10.44 14.03 4.91
N MET A 350 9.28 13.90 5.55
CA MET A 350 8.85 14.77 6.66
C MET A 350 9.86 14.72 7.82
N ASP A 351 10.18 15.88 8.42
CA ASP A 351 10.92 15.95 9.68
C ASP A 351 9.97 15.61 10.85
N LEU A 352 9.92 14.32 11.19
CA LEU A 352 9.08 13.78 12.26
C LEU A 352 9.91 13.56 13.52
N ARG A 353 9.57 14.29 14.60
CA ARG A 353 10.24 14.21 15.90
C ARG A 353 9.24 13.93 17.01
N GLY A 354 9.48 12.86 17.72
CA GLY A 354 8.72 12.46 18.90
C GLY A 354 9.14 13.18 20.17
N ARG A 355 8.90 12.53 21.31
CA ARG A 355 9.31 12.99 22.63
C ARG A 355 10.82 13.21 22.67
N ASP A 356 11.25 14.25 23.39
CA ASP A 356 12.66 14.61 23.57
C ASP A 356 13.40 14.87 22.25
N GLY A 357 12.67 15.13 21.15
CA GLY A 357 13.22 15.44 19.83
C GLY A 357 13.75 14.25 19.05
N VAL A 358 13.52 13.00 19.53
CA VAL A 358 13.92 11.77 18.84
C VAL A 358 13.29 11.73 17.44
N THR A 359 14.10 11.62 16.43
CA THR A 359 13.65 11.52 15.03
C THR A 359 13.12 10.12 14.71
N ILE A 360 12.28 10.03 13.67
CA ILE A 360 11.83 8.71 13.20
C ILE A 360 12.99 7.84 12.69
N ASP A 361 14.04 8.44 12.18
CA ASP A 361 15.23 7.73 11.71
C ASP A 361 16.02 7.11 12.87
N GLU A 362 16.16 7.84 13.98
CA GLU A 362 16.74 7.31 15.22
C GLU A 362 15.88 6.20 15.84
N ALA A 363 14.56 6.39 15.89
CA ALA A 363 13.62 5.39 16.43
C ALA A 363 13.61 4.09 15.60
N TRP A 364 13.89 4.18 14.33
CA TRP A 364 13.94 3.07 13.37
C TRP A 364 15.37 2.73 12.87
N GLU A 365 16.41 3.25 13.52
CA GLU A 365 17.81 3.00 13.12
C GLU A 365 18.10 1.51 12.93
N LYS A 366 17.64 0.68 13.86
CA LYS A 366 17.87 -0.77 13.81
C LYS A 366 16.86 -1.50 12.93
N LYS A 367 15.59 -1.14 13.05
CA LYS A 367 14.51 -1.83 12.34
C LYS A 367 13.23 -0.99 12.33
N VAL A 368 12.54 -1.00 11.19
CA VAL A 368 11.22 -0.38 11.05
C VAL A 368 10.17 -1.24 11.75
N GLN A 369 9.72 -0.81 12.93
CA GLN A 369 8.79 -1.54 13.79
C GLN A 369 7.78 -0.61 14.46
N ALA A 370 6.59 -1.15 14.74
CA ALA A 370 5.57 -0.47 15.53
C ALA A 370 4.81 -1.48 16.41
N TYR A 371 4.19 -1.02 17.48
CA TYR A 371 3.23 -1.82 18.25
C TYR A 371 1.91 -1.86 17.48
N ARG A 372 1.39 -3.06 17.22
CA ARG A 372 0.18 -3.36 16.43
C ARG A 372 0.16 -2.65 15.07
N SER A 373 1.34 -2.42 14.48
CA SER A 373 1.50 -1.72 13.21
C SER A 373 0.98 -0.26 13.24
N ILE A 374 0.73 0.31 14.39
CA ILE A 374 0.07 1.61 14.61
C ILE A 374 0.91 2.56 15.45
N CYS A 375 1.35 2.14 16.65
CA CYS A 375 1.99 3.02 17.62
C CYS A 375 3.51 2.82 17.66
N ILE A 376 4.25 3.93 17.72
CA ILE A 376 5.70 3.94 17.84
C ILE A 376 6.04 4.46 19.24
N PRO A 377 6.80 3.72 20.08
CA PRO A 377 7.30 4.24 21.34
C PRO A 377 8.10 5.54 21.14
N GLY A 378 7.91 6.51 22.03
CA GLY A 378 8.50 7.85 21.89
C GLY A 378 7.72 8.80 20.99
N PHE A 379 6.61 8.35 20.36
CA PHE A 379 5.73 9.19 19.53
C PHE A 379 4.30 9.19 20.09
N PRO A 380 4.06 9.93 21.18
CA PRO A 380 2.75 9.96 21.85
C PRO A 380 1.66 10.50 20.92
N ASN A 381 0.46 9.91 20.94
CA ASN A 381 -0.68 10.36 20.14
C ASN A 381 -0.43 10.41 18.62
N PHE A 382 0.54 9.64 18.13
CA PHE A 382 0.86 9.50 16.71
C PHE A 382 0.49 8.09 16.25
N PHE A 383 -0.30 8.01 15.20
CA PHE A 383 -0.78 6.74 14.66
C PHE A 383 -0.34 6.52 13.21
N LEU A 384 0.25 5.37 12.93
CA LEU A 384 0.50 4.89 11.58
C LEU A 384 -0.71 4.10 11.09
N MET A 385 -1.24 4.46 9.94
CA MET A 385 -2.20 3.61 9.26
C MET A 385 -1.49 2.77 8.20
N LEU A 386 -1.79 1.47 8.17
CA LEU A 386 -1.07 0.50 7.35
C LEU A 386 0.45 0.54 7.61
N GLY A 387 0.85 0.67 8.87
CA GLY A 387 2.24 0.69 9.29
C GLY A 387 2.96 -0.66 9.12
N PRO A 388 4.16 -0.82 9.68
CA PRO A 388 4.98 -2.03 9.51
C PRO A 388 4.22 -3.32 9.82
N ASN A 389 4.38 -4.34 8.99
CA ASN A 389 3.73 -5.65 9.11
C ASN A 389 2.19 -5.64 9.00
N SER A 390 1.56 -4.57 8.54
CA SER A 390 0.10 -4.55 8.38
C SER A 390 -0.41 -5.25 7.11
N PRO A 391 0.25 -5.24 5.95
CA PRO A 391 -0.32 -5.85 4.76
C PRO A 391 -0.51 -7.37 4.92
N ILE A 392 -1.72 -7.86 4.64
CA ILE A 392 -2.02 -9.29 4.50
C ILE A 392 -1.91 -9.64 3.01
N GLY A 393 -1.13 -10.66 2.69
CA GLY A 393 -0.92 -11.05 1.30
C GLY A 393 -2.23 -11.33 0.56
N ASN A 394 -2.44 -10.62 -0.57
CA ASN A 394 -3.61 -10.76 -1.44
C ASN A 394 -4.98 -10.62 -0.74
N TYR A 395 -5.10 -9.63 0.15
CA TYR A 395 -6.35 -9.26 0.81
C TYR A 395 -6.64 -7.76 0.67
N SER A 396 -7.85 -7.30 1.06
CA SER A 396 -8.26 -5.89 0.94
C SER A 396 -7.58 -5.00 1.98
N VAL A 397 -6.75 -4.07 1.54
CA VAL A 397 -6.15 -3.04 2.40
C VAL A 397 -7.20 -2.08 2.99
N ILE A 398 -8.34 -1.89 2.32
CA ILE A 398 -9.48 -1.12 2.87
C ILE A 398 -10.01 -1.81 4.13
N ALA A 399 -10.26 -3.12 4.06
CA ALA A 399 -10.75 -3.87 5.22
C ALA A 399 -9.74 -3.86 6.39
N MET A 400 -8.44 -3.89 6.10
CA MET A 400 -7.41 -3.75 7.12
C MET A 400 -7.40 -2.37 7.75
N SER A 401 -7.55 -1.32 6.93
CA SER A 401 -7.66 0.06 7.42
C SER A 401 -8.90 0.27 8.28
N GLU A 402 -10.03 -0.36 7.96
CA GLU A 402 -11.25 -0.30 8.80
C GLU A 402 -10.98 -0.85 10.21
N VAL A 403 -10.33 -2.00 10.31
CA VAL A 403 -9.97 -2.60 11.61
C VAL A 403 -9.01 -1.72 12.40
N GLN A 404 -7.98 -1.17 11.75
CA GLN A 404 -7.05 -0.25 12.41
C GLN A 404 -7.73 1.05 12.85
N THR A 405 -8.63 1.59 12.02
CA THR A 405 -9.39 2.81 12.34
C THR A 405 -10.24 2.60 13.59
N ASP A 406 -10.95 1.47 13.68
CA ASP A 406 -11.75 1.14 14.86
C ASP A 406 -10.89 0.98 16.12
N TYR A 407 -9.67 0.46 15.99
CA TYR A 407 -8.71 0.36 17.08
C TYR A 407 -8.19 1.75 17.53
N VAL A 408 -7.82 2.61 16.58
CA VAL A 408 -7.38 3.98 16.86
C VAL A 408 -8.47 4.79 17.56
N LEU A 409 -9.74 4.64 17.17
CA LEU A 409 -10.86 5.30 17.85
C LEU A 409 -10.98 4.88 19.32
N LYS A 410 -10.81 3.59 19.62
CA LYS A 410 -10.80 3.10 21.01
C LYS A 410 -9.65 3.70 21.81
N LEU A 411 -8.48 3.85 21.21
CA LEU A 411 -7.34 4.51 21.86
C LEU A 411 -7.61 6.00 22.14
N ILE A 412 -8.22 6.70 21.19
CA ILE A 412 -8.64 8.10 21.38
C ILE A 412 -9.70 8.20 22.49
N ASP A 413 -10.63 7.25 22.57
CA ASP A 413 -11.65 7.24 23.62
C ASP A 413 -11.05 7.01 25.02
N LEU A 414 -10.02 6.16 25.16
CA LEU A 414 -9.27 6.00 26.41
C LEU A 414 -8.57 7.31 26.83
N TRP A 415 -8.07 8.08 25.87
CA TRP A 415 -7.54 9.42 26.16
C TRP A 415 -8.66 10.42 26.53
N ARG A 416 -9.79 10.37 25.83
CA ARG A 416 -10.95 11.26 26.12
C ARG A 416 -11.53 11.01 27.50
N SER A 417 -11.60 9.75 27.94
CA SER A 417 -12.07 9.37 29.29
C SER A 417 -11.07 9.72 30.40
N GLY A 418 -9.81 9.97 30.03
CA GLY A 418 -8.73 10.23 31.01
C GLY A 418 -8.10 8.95 31.55
N GLU A 419 -8.45 7.75 31.01
CA GLU A 419 -7.82 6.49 31.37
C GLU A 419 -6.36 6.42 30.91
N LEU A 420 -6.06 7.04 29.76
CA LEU A 420 -4.69 7.25 29.30
C LEU A 420 -4.38 8.76 29.26
N PRO A 421 -3.31 9.23 29.90
CA PRO A 421 -2.89 10.63 29.83
C PRO A 421 -2.39 11.01 28.44
N THR A 422 -1.69 10.07 27.77
CA THR A 422 -1.25 10.09 26.37
C THR A 422 -1.39 8.68 25.81
N VAL A 423 -1.62 8.56 24.50
CA VAL A 423 -1.62 7.27 23.80
C VAL A 423 -0.22 7.00 23.28
N GLU A 424 0.56 6.29 24.03
CA GLU A 424 1.93 5.93 23.70
C GLU A 424 2.20 4.48 24.11
N ALA A 425 2.54 3.64 23.15
CA ALA A 425 2.91 2.26 23.46
C ALA A 425 4.28 2.20 24.16
N THR A 426 4.42 1.28 25.11
CA THR A 426 5.70 1.04 25.77
C THR A 426 6.67 0.32 24.83
N GLU A 427 7.97 0.52 25.03
CA GLU A 427 9.01 -0.20 24.28
C GLU A 427 8.88 -1.72 24.44
N ASP A 428 8.55 -2.17 25.66
CA ASP A 428 8.36 -3.58 25.98
C ASP A 428 7.14 -4.19 25.22
N ALA A 429 6.03 -3.46 25.13
CA ALA A 429 4.88 -3.89 24.33
C ALA A 429 5.23 -4.01 22.83
N LYS A 430 5.98 -3.06 22.27
CA LYS A 430 6.49 -3.14 20.90
C LYS A 430 7.37 -4.38 20.72
N GLN A 431 8.30 -4.65 21.64
CA GLN A 431 9.20 -5.80 21.55
C GLN A 431 8.43 -7.12 21.62
N ARG A 432 7.51 -7.28 22.57
CA ARG A 432 6.66 -8.49 22.69
C ARG A 432 5.84 -8.70 21.40
N TYR A 433 5.21 -7.66 20.87
CA TYR A 433 4.43 -7.76 19.65
C TYR A 433 5.29 -8.16 18.45
N ASN A 434 6.47 -7.56 18.29
CA ASN A 434 7.34 -7.90 17.16
C ASN A 434 7.99 -9.29 17.32
N ALA A 435 8.24 -9.76 18.54
CA ALA A 435 8.65 -11.14 18.80
C ALA A 435 7.53 -12.14 18.43
N TYR A 436 6.28 -11.82 18.76
CA TYR A 436 5.10 -12.58 18.31
C TYR A 436 5.01 -12.65 16.78
N LEU A 437 5.16 -11.53 16.10
CA LEU A 437 5.19 -11.51 14.63
C LEU A 437 6.31 -12.40 14.08
N LYS A 438 7.52 -12.27 14.60
CA LYS A 438 8.69 -13.06 14.17
C LYS A 438 8.46 -14.56 14.34
N ALA A 439 7.82 -14.99 15.41
CA ALA A 439 7.46 -16.39 15.63
C ALA A 439 6.51 -16.96 14.56
N GLY A 440 5.64 -16.11 13.99
CA GLY A 440 4.74 -16.48 12.88
C GLY A 440 5.42 -16.56 11.52
N MET A 441 6.45 -15.73 11.30
CA MET A 441 7.09 -15.54 9.99
C MET A 441 7.70 -16.84 9.44
N GLY A 442 8.32 -17.67 10.28
CA GLY A 442 8.95 -18.93 9.87
C GLY A 442 8.00 -19.96 9.22
N LYS A 443 6.69 -19.80 9.38
CA LYS A 443 5.67 -20.67 8.78
C LYS A 443 5.23 -20.20 7.40
N THR A 444 5.52 -18.95 7.04
CA THR A 444 5.07 -18.33 5.79
C THR A 444 5.87 -18.83 4.58
N VAL A 445 5.30 -18.62 3.39
CA VAL A 445 6.02 -18.95 2.15
C VAL A 445 7.15 -17.95 1.87
N TRP A 446 7.11 -16.76 2.46
CA TRP A 446 8.03 -15.65 2.17
C TRP A 446 9.48 -15.92 2.59
N VAL A 447 9.70 -16.76 3.61
CA VAL A 447 11.05 -17.16 4.07
C VAL A 447 11.65 -18.34 3.28
N ARG A 448 11.03 -18.75 2.18
CA ARG A 448 11.46 -19.93 1.39
C ARG A 448 12.41 -19.58 0.23
N GLY A 449 13.30 -18.62 0.43
CA GLY A 449 14.44 -18.38 -0.46
C GLY A 449 14.20 -17.43 -1.65
N CYS A 450 13.15 -16.61 -1.64
CA CYS A 450 13.01 -15.53 -2.62
C CYS A 450 13.44 -14.17 -2.03
N GLN A 451 13.97 -13.31 -2.89
CA GLN A 451 14.21 -11.91 -2.56
C GLN A 451 13.05 -11.06 -3.10
N SER A 452 12.40 -10.29 -2.24
CA SER A 452 11.32 -9.38 -2.63
C SER A 452 11.19 -8.27 -1.58
N TRP A 453 10.48 -7.20 -1.91
CA TRP A 453 10.15 -6.14 -0.95
C TRP A 453 9.25 -6.62 0.22
N TYR A 454 8.80 -7.88 0.18
CA TYR A 454 8.13 -8.53 1.29
C TYR A 454 9.07 -8.89 2.45
N LEU A 455 10.38 -8.76 2.23
CA LEU A 455 11.40 -8.96 3.25
C LEU A 455 12.07 -7.62 3.56
N ASP A 456 12.35 -7.39 4.84
CA ASP A 456 13.18 -6.27 5.28
C ASP A 456 14.69 -6.56 5.06
N ALA A 457 15.55 -5.65 5.50
CA ALA A 457 16.99 -5.80 5.35
C ALA A 457 17.58 -7.03 6.07
N ASP A 458 16.92 -7.51 7.13
CA ASP A 458 17.32 -8.71 7.87
C ASP A 458 16.79 -10.01 7.24
N GLY A 459 16.00 -9.92 6.18
CA GLY A 459 15.31 -11.05 5.56
C GLY A 459 14.05 -11.49 6.31
N ASP A 460 13.56 -10.72 7.27
CA ASP A 460 12.30 -10.99 7.96
C ASP A 460 11.11 -10.45 7.12
N PRO A 461 9.99 -11.19 7.04
CA PRO A 461 8.80 -10.72 6.34
C PRO A 461 8.23 -9.43 6.90
N ALA A 462 8.06 -8.44 6.01
CA ALA A 462 7.44 -7.14 6.31
C ALA A 462 5.91 -7.18 6.23
N MET A 463 5.35 -8.37 6.11
CA MET A 463 3.91 -8.62 5.94
C MET A 463 3.35 -9.25 7.21
N TRP A 464 2.01 -9.17 7.38
CA TRP A 464 1.31 -9.85 8.46
C TRP A 464 1.40 -11.37 8.30
N PRO A 465 1.99 -12.13 9.26
CA PRO A 465 2.29 -13.54 9.08
C PRO A 465 1.15 -14.49 9.48
N TYR A 466 0.04 -13.97 9.97
CA TYR A 466 -1.07 -14.74 10.48
C TYR A 466 -2.35 -14.59 9.66
N SER A 467 -3.44 -15.17 10.14
CA SER A 467 -4.76 -15.11 9.48
C SER A 467 -5.42 -13.73 9.64
N TRP A 468 -6.46 -13.50 8.84
CA TRP A 468 -7.34 -12.35 8.98
C TRP A 468 -8.04 -12.30 10.35
N GLU A 469 -8.47 -13.44 10.85
CA GLU A 469 -9.15 -13.54 12.14
C GLU A 469 -8.22 -13.11 13.28
N GLN A 470 -6.93 -13.45 13.20
CA GLN A 470 -5.92 -12.97 14.15
C GLN A 470 -5.63 -11.48 14.01
N TRP A 471 -5.63 -10.94 12.77
CA TRP A 471 -5.54 -9.51 12.56
C TRP A 471 -6.68 -8.75 13.27
N VAL A 472 -7.92 -9.21 13.10
CA VAL A 472 -9.09 -8.61 13.77
C VAL A 472 -8.95 -8.73 15.28
N HIS A 473 -8.57 -9.90 15.78
CA HIS A 473 -8.43 -10.15 17.23
C HIS A 473 -7.37 -9.24 17.88
N GLU A 474 -6.20 -9.07 17.24
CA GLU A 474 -5.14 -8.20 17.75
C GLU A 474 -5.56 -6.71 17.85
N HIS A 475 -6.54 -6.29 17.05
CA HIS A 475 -7.05 -4.91 17.04
C HIS A 475 -8.44 -4.80 17.71
N GLU A 476 -8.92 -5.85 18.37
CA GLU A 476 -10.27 -5.84 18.95
C GLU A 476 -10.34 -4.98 20.22
N VAL A 477 -9.40 -5.13 21.13
CA VAL A 477 -9.39 -4.42 22.42
C VAL A 477 -7.98 -3.92 22.73
N PRO A 478 -7.82 -2.62 23.09
CA PRO A 478 -6.56 -2.14 23.64
C PRO A 478 -6.20 -2.84 24.96
N VAL A 479 -4.94 -3.18 25.13
CA VAL A 479 -4.39 -3.72 26.38
C VAL A 479 -3.75 -2.56 27.12
N LEU A 480 -4.37 -2.10 28.21
CA LEU A 480 -3.95 -0.88 28.90
C LEU A 480 -2.51 -0.94 29.38
N ASP A 481 -2.06 -2.09 29.92
CA ASP A 481 -0.67 -2.29 30.39
C ASP A 481 0.40 -2.14 29.29
N ASP A 482 -0.01 -2.15 28.02
CA ASP A 482 0.90 -1.93 26.89
C ASP A 482 1.16 -0.43 26.62
N PHE A 483 0.48 0.47 27.33
CA PHE A 483 0.60 1.92 27.15
C PHE A 483 1.23 2.60 28.38
N VAL A 484 1.75 3.80 28.16
CA VAL A 484 2.36 4.62 29.20
C VAL A 484 1.27 5.25 30.06
N HIS A 485 1.24 4.93 31.37
CA HIS A 485 0.26 5.45 32.34
C HIS A 485 0.71 6.68 33.11
N GLN A 486 2.03 6.92 33.19
CA GLN A 486 2.54 8.10 33.88
C GLN A 486 2.69 9.26 32.89
N PRO A 487 2.21 10.47 33.24
CA PRO A 487 2.57 11.63 32.44
C PRO A 487 4.11 11.75 32.45
N PRO A 488 4.72 12.21 31.35
CA PRO A 488 6.15 12.50 31.37
C PRO A 488 6.48 13.42 32.54
N ALA A 489 7.57 13.12 33.25
CA ALA A 489 8.06 14.01 34.28
C ALA A 489 8.24 15.40 33.67
N GLU A 490 7.64 16.43 34.29
CA GLU A 490 7.88 17.81 33.90
C GLU A 490 9.39 18.02 33.99
N VAL A 491 10.03 18.30 32.87
CA VAL A 491 11.44 18.75 32.89
C VAL A 491 11.45 20.10 33.60
N GLU A 492 11.93 20.13 34.86
CA GLU A 492 12.14 21.38 35.56
C GLU A 492 12.92 22.32 34.61
N PRO A 493 12.43 23.54 34.38
CA PRO A 493 13.17 24.49 33.58
C PRO A 493 14.54 24.70 34.22
N LEU A 494 15.59 24.50 33.46
CA LEU A 494 16.97 24.80 33.89
C LEU A 494 16.97 26.19 34.53
N ARG A 495 17.16 26.25 35.85
CA ARG A 495 17.35 27.52 36.54
C ARG A 495 18.53 28.21 35.91
N PRO A 496 18.40 29.47 35.45
CA PRO A 496 19.56 30.21 34.96
C PRO A 496 20.61 30.20 36.06
N ALA A 497 21.83 29.84 35.71
CA ALA A 497 22.98 29.91 36.61
C ALA A 497 23.12 31.35 37.13
N ALA A 498 23.15 31.46 38.46
CA ALA A 498 23.30 32.71 39.16
C ALA A 498 24.69 33.34 39.01
#